data_a9e8aba39582dc2f9e15f528a0117fc8
#
_entry.id   a9e8aba39582dc2f9e15f528a0117fc8
#
_cell.length_a   1.000
_cell.length_b   1.000
_cell.length_c   1.000
_cell.angle_alpha   90.00
_cell.angle_beta   90.00
_cell.angle_gamma   90.00
#
_symmetry.space_group_name_H-M   'P 1'
#
loop_
_entity.id
_entity.type
_entity.pdbx_description
1 polymer ?
#
loop_
_entity_poly.entity_id
_entity_poly.type
_entity_poly.pdbx_seq_one_letter_code
_entity_poly.pdbx_strand_id
1 'polypeptide(L)'
;MKRVFSGVQPTGNIHLGNYLGALKQFVELQEENECIYCIVDLHSITVPQDPKELRKHILDVAALYLSIGVDPKKSTVFVQSDVSGHSELAWILTCNSYTGELSRMTQFKDKSRGKESAPTGLFTYPILMAADILLYDTDIVPVGNDQKQHIEICRDIAIRVNHKYENTFVVPDGRFLKAGARIMALDDPSSKMSKSAENAHSRISLLDEDSKIKKSIMRATTDSDGEIRFDPENKPGVSNLLNIYSALSGRSIDDIVADFAGHGYGDLKKELVEITKEALLPIKQNFSEIRESDELKAILRNGAEKANTIAEKTMKRVKDNFGLGF
;
A
#
# COMPACT_ATOMS: atom_id res chain seq x y z
N MET A 1 -18.88 12.97 6.25
CA MET A 1 -17.70 12.50 5.50
C MET A 1 -16.96 11.52 6.39
N LYS A 2 -16.58 10.35 5.90
CA LYS A 2 -15.83 9.37 6.71
C LYS A 2 -14.33 9.67 6.61
N ARG A 3 -13.60 9.39 7.68
CA ARG A 3 -12.15 9.53 7.67
C ARG A 3 -11.48 8.21 7.30
N VAL A 4 -10.63 8.28 6.29
CA VAL A 4 -9.89 7.15 5.75
C VAL A 4 -8.41 7.34 6.08
N PHE A 5 -7.78 6.31 6.65
CA PHE A 5 -6.33 6.28 6.86
C PHE A 5 -5.71 5.15 6.05
N SER A 6 -4.63 5.45 5.37
CA SER A 6 -3.79 4.42 4.73
C SER A 6 -2.32 4.78 4.83
N GLY A 7 -1.51 3.79 5.13
CA GLY A 7 -0.06 3.91 5.21
C GLY A 7 0.66 3.07 4.16
N VAL A 8 1.73 3.62 3.61
CA VAL A 8 2.63 2.85 2.74
C VAL A 8 4.07 2.97 3.22
N GLN A 9 4.75 1.84 3.28
CA GLN A 9 6.17 1.84 3.62
C GLN A 9 7.00 2.37 2.46
N PRO A 10 7.99 3.26 2.71
CA PRO A 10 8.92 3.75 1.71
C PRO A 10 9.95 2.66 1.35
N THR A 11 9.49 1.58 0.74
CA THR A 11 10.31 0.43 0.37
C THR A 11 10.43 0.34 -1.15
N GLY A 12 11.32 1.13 -1.75
CA GLY A 12 11.72 0.97 -3.14
C GLY A 12 10.57 0.94 -4.17
N ASN A 13 10.81 0.37 -5.31
CA ASN A 13 9.95 0.43 -6.50
C ASN A 13 8.55 -0.13 -6.30
N ILE A 14 7.54 0.73 -6.41
CA ILE A 14 6.14 0.33 -6.50
C ILE A 14 5.90 -0.28 -7.88
N HIS A 15 5.31 -1.47 -7.89
CA HIS A 15 5.02 -2.20 -9.12
C HIS A 15 3.54 -2.13 -9.51
N LEU A 16 3.26 -2.51 -10.75
CA LEU A 16 1.93 -2.47 -11.36
C LEU A 16 0.87 -3.18 -10.51
N GLY A 17 1.22 -4.30 -9.87
CA GLY A 17 0.33 -5.02 -8.96
C GLY A 17 -0.05 -4.22 -7.70
N ASN A 18 0.83 -3.35 -7.18
CA ASN A 18 0.49 -2.43 -6.09
C ASN A 18 -0.44 -1.31 -6.59
N TYR A 19 -0.14 -0.76 -7.76
CA TYR A 19 -0.94 0.31 -8.36
C TYR A 19 -2.37 -0.14 -8.63
N LEU A 20 -2.54 -1.22 -9.40
CA LEU A 20 -3.86 -1.73 -9.78
C LEU A 20 -4.61 -2.36 -8.60
N GLY A 21 -3.88 -2.94 -7.65
CA GLY A 21 -4.49 -3.61 -6.50
C GLY A 21 -4.89 -2.70 -5.35
N ALA A 22 -4.27 -1.53 -5.21
CA ALA A 22 -4.50 -0.66 -4.06
C ALA A 22 -4.45 0.84 -4.37
N LEU A 23 -3.37 1.32 -5.00
CA LEU A 23 -3.13 2.77 -5.08
C LEU A 23 -4.14 3.51 -5.95
N LYS A 24 -4.64 2.88 -7.02
CA LYS A 24 -5.71 3.45 -7.87
C LYS A 24 -6.97 3.77 -7.06
N GLN A 25 -7.29 2.94 -6.06
CA GLN A 25 -8.44 3.15 -5.19
C GLN A 25 -8.26 4.33 -4.22
N PHE A 26 -7.02 4.74 -3.91
CA PHE A 26 -6.78 5.92 -3.08
C PHE A 26 -7.24 7.20 -3.77
N VAL A 27 -7.05 7.27 -5.09
CA VAL A 27 -7.52 8.41 -5.91
C VAL A 27 -9.06 8.46 -5.91
N GLU A 28 -9.73 7.32 -5.98
CA GLU A 28 -11.18 7.24 -5.94
C GLU A 28 -11.74 7.60 -4.55
N LEU A 29 -11.09 7.14 -3.48
CA LEU A 29 -11.54 7.36 -2.10
C LEU A 29 -11.52 8.83 -1.69
N GLN A 30 -10.59 9.64 -2.21
CA GLN A 30 -10.46 11.05 -1.84
C GLN A 30 -11.61 11.92 -2.33
N GLU A 31 -12.43 11.46 -3.29
CA GLU A 31 -13.55 12.25 -3.81
C GLU A 31 -14.72 12.34 -2.82
N GLU A 32 -14.88 11.33 -1.97
CA GLU A 32 -16.02 11.21 -1.05
C GLU A 32 -15.64 11.21 0.43
N ASN A 33 -14.34 11.16 0.76
CA ASN A 33 -13.84 10.96 2.12
C ASN A 33 -12.76 11.98 2.50
N GLU A 34 -12.56 12.17 3.81
CA GLU A 34 -11.39 12.83 4.38
C GLU A 34 -10.24 11.81 4.41
N CYS A 35 -9.34 11.87 3.43
CA CYS A 35 -8.26 10.90 3.29
C CYS A 35 -6.95 11.38 3.90
N ILE A 36 -6.33 10.49 4.69
CA ILE A 36 -5.02 10.67 5.34
C ILE A 36 -4.09 9.58 4.82
N TYR A 37 -3.09 9.96 4.03
CA TYR A 37 -2.09 9.08 3.44
C TYR A 37 -0.74 9.31 4.08
N CYS A 38 -0.27 8.30 4.81
CA CYS A 38 0.94 8.36 5.60
C CYS A 38 2.06 7.55 4.96
N ILE A 39 3.24 8.15 4.82
CA ILE A 39 4.46 7.43 4.45
C ILE A 39 5.07 6.91 5.74
N VAL A 40 4.92 5.60 6.00
CA VAL A 40 5.20 4.99 7.31
C VAL A 40 6.66 4.58 7.42
N ASP A 41 7.55 5.55 7.57
CA ASP A 41 8.99 5.38 7.66
C ASP A 41 9.45 4.72 8.98
N LEU A 42 8.73 4.94 10.10
CA LEU A 42 9.01 4.25 11.36
C LEU A 42 8.81 2.73 11.25
N HIS A 43 7.86 2.27 10.42
CA HIS A 43 7.73 0.83 10.14
C HIS A 43 8.91 0.27 9.33
N SER A 44 9.56 1.09 8.53
CA SER A 44 10.69 0.64 7.71
C SER A 44 11.93 0.30 8.54
N ILE A 45 12.13 0.98 9.66
CA ILE A 45 13.29 0.75 10.55
C ILE A 45 13.17 -0.52 11.42
N THR A 46 12.07 -1.27 11.30
CA THR A 46 11.96 -2.63 11.89
C THR A 46 12.98 -3.61 11.30
N VAL A 47 13.57 -3.25 10.19
CA VAL A 47 14.73 -3.91 9.58
C VAL A 47 15.81 -2.86 9.29
N PRO A 48 17.12 -3.21 9.29
CA PRO A 48 18.18 -2.26 9.00
C PRO A 48 17.97 -1.52 7.67
N GLN A 49 18.14 -0.20 7.67
CA GLN A 49 18.02 0.67 6.51
C GLN A 49 19.29 1.50 6.33
N ASP A 50 19.68 1.77 5.09
CA ASP A 50 20.61 2.85 4.81
C ASP A 50 19.88 4.19 4.93
N PRO A 51 20.37 5.15 5.73
CA PRO A 51 19.66 6.40 5.97
C PRO A 51 19.48 7.28 4.73
N LYS A 52 20.39 7.21 3.76
CA LYS A 52 20.30 7.99 2.52
C LYS A 52 19.25 7.40 1.59
N GLU A 53 19.28 6.06 1.44
CA GLU A 53 18.27 5.35 0.64
C GLU A 53 16.88 5.47 1.25
N LEU A 54 16.74 5.38 2.57
CA LEU A 54 15.45 5.58 3.24
C LEU A 54 14.86 6.97 2.94
N ARG A 55 15.66 8.04 3.09
CA ARG A 55 15.23 9.41 2.75
C ARG A 55 14.85 9.56 1.29
N LYS A 56 15.60 8.94 0.39
CA LYS A 56 15.29 8.92 -1.03
C LYS A 56 13.95 8.23 -1.28
N HIS A 57 13.76 7.04 -0.72
CA HIS A 57 12.53 6.26 -0.89
C HIS A 57 11.29 6.95 -0.30
N ILE A 58 11.42 7.69 0.81
CA ILE A 58 10.35 8.52 1.36
C ILE A 58 9.87 9.52 0.32
N LEU A 59 10.79 10.28 -0.27
CA LEU A 59 10.45 11.27 -1.30
C LEU A 59 9.94 10.61 -2.59
N ASP A 60 10.48 9.46 -2.97
CA ASP A 60 10.03 8.72 -4.15
C ASP A 60 8.57 8.23 -3.99
N VAL A 61 8.21 7.71 -2.80
CA VAL A 61 6.84 7.27 -2.51
C VAL A 61 5.88 8.47 -2.44
N ALA A 62 6.30 9.59 -1.84
CA ALA A 62 5.52 10.82 -1.80
C ALA A 62 5.23 11.36 -3.21
N ALA A 63 6.27 11.49 -4.03
CA ALA A 63 6.14 11.94 -5.42
C ALA A 63 5.23 10.99 -6.22
N LEU A 64 5.35 9.68 -6.00
CA LEU A 64 4.52 8.70 -6.68
C LEU A 64 3.04 8.81 -6.29
N TYR A 65 2.71 9.06 -5.03
CA TYR A 65 1.33 9.30 -4.60
C TYR A 65 0.69 10.46 -5.35
N LEU A 66 1.41 11.58 -5.45
CA LEU A 66 0.94 12.74 -6.19
C LEU A 66 0.84 12.44 -7.69
N SER A 67 1.79 11.67 -8.23
CA SER A 67 1.84 11.34 -9.67
C SER A 67 0.72 10.43 -10.14
N ILE A 68 0.19 9.59 -9.26
CA ILE A 68 -0.97 8.72 -9.56
C ILE A 68 -2.31 9.43 -9.38
N GLY A 69 -2.32 10.70 -8.92
CA GLY A 69 -3.52 11.53 -8.80
C GLY A 69 -4.01 11.78 -7.37
N VAL A 70 -3.21 11.45 -6.34
CA VAL A 70 -3.53 11.92 -4.98
C VAL A 70 -3.37 13.43 -4.93
N ASP A 71 -4.46 14.14 -4.66
CA ASP A 71 -4.50 15.61 -4.58
C ASP A 71 -4.24 16.09 -3.14
N PRO A 72 -3.13 16.82 -2.89
CA PRO A 72 -2.79 17.31 -1.55
C PRO A 72 -3.74 18.42 -1.05
N LYS A 73 -4.63 18.94 -1.91
CA LYS A 73 -5.71 19.86 -1.51
C LYS A 73 -6.90 19.11 -0.94
N LYS A 74 -7.15 17.88 -1.38
CA LYS A 74 -8.25 17.00 -0.93
C LYS A 74 -7.81 16.06 0.18
N SER A 75 -6.55 15.60 0.14
CA SER A 75 -5.99 14.60 1.04
C SER A 75 -4.83 15.15 1.86
N THR A 76 -4.64 14.63 3.06
CA THR A 76 -3.45 14.93 3.87
C THR A 76 -2.37 13.89 3.55
N VAL A 77 -1.22 14.35 3.02
CA VAL A 77 -0.07 13.49 2.69
C VAL A 77 1.12 13.92 3.51
N PHE A 78 1.69 13.03 4.31
CA PHE A 78 2.79 13.36 5.23
C PHE A 78 3.69 12.14 5.54
N VAL A 79 4.81 12.40 6.23
CA VAL A 79 5.74 11.37 6.70
C VAL A 79 5.45 11.08 8.17
N GLN A 80 5.36 9.81 8.53
CA GLN A 80 4.97 9.35 9.87
C GLN A 80 5.85 9.93 10.98
N SER A 81 7.16 9.96 10.78
CA SER A 81 8.11 10.46 11.77
C SER A 81 8.01 11.97 12.05
N ASP A 82 7.33 12.73 11.17
CA ASP A 82 7.09 14.16 11.37
C ASP A 82 5.95 14.43 12.37
N VAL A 83 5.23 13.38 12.82
CA VAL A 83 4.14 13.45 13.80
C VAL A 83 4.48 12.57 15.00
N SER A 84 4.99 13.16 16.08
CA SER A 84 5.45 12.44 17.28
C SER A 84 4.34 11.62 17.98
N GLY A 85 3.09 12.02 17.81
CA GLY A 85 1.92 11.33 18.36
C GLY A 85 1.84 9.84 18.01
N HIS A 86 2.36 9.42 16.86
CA HIS A 86 2.43 8.00 16.47
C HIS A 86 3.22 7.16 17.48
N SER A 87 4.44 7.60 17.82
CA SER A 87 5.31 6.90 18.75
C SER A 87 4.83 7.01 20.19
N GLU A 88 4.29 8.17 20.58
CA GLU A 88 3.75 8.39 21.91
C GLU A 88 2.51 7.51 22.16
N LEU A 89 1.57 7.50 21.21
CA LEU A 89 0.39 6.64 21.31
C LEU A 89 0.76 5.16 21.26
N ALA A 90 1.72 4.77 20.41
CA ALA A 90 2.19 3.39 20.33
C ALA A 90 2.69 2.89 21.69
N TRP A 91 3.40 3.72 22.48
CA TRP A 91 3.79 3.35 23.83
C TRP A 91 2.60 3.13 24.76
N ILE A 92 1.65 4.05 24.75
CA ILE A 92 0.43 3.94 25.58
C ILE A 92 -0.36 2.68 25.23
N LEU A 93 -0.52 2.37 23.93
CA LEU A 93 -1.19 1.16 23.47
C LEU A 93 -0.40 -0.11 23.79
N THR A 94 0.93 -0.05 23.79
CA THR A 94 1.80 -1.18 24.18
C THR A 94 1.50 -1.59 25.63
N CYS A 95 1.30 -0.62 26.52
CA CYS A 95 0.92 -0.88 27.92
C CYS A 95 -0.51 -1.48 28.07
N ASN A 96 -1.31 -1.46 27.01
CA ASN A 96 -2.67 -2.02 26.96
C ASN A 96 -2.80 -3.20 26.01
N SER A 97 -1.69 -3.76 25.54
CA SER A 97 -1.62 -4.93 24.65
C SER A 97 -1.01 -6.12 25.35
N TYR A 98 -1.28 -7.32 24.84
CA TYR A 98 -0.78 -8.56 25.44
C TYR A 98 0.22 -9.28 24.53
N THR A 99 1.31 -9.77 25.13
CA THR A 99 2.36 -10.52 24.40
C THR A 99 1.79 -11.75 23.68
N GLY A 100 0.78 -12.41 24.29
CA GLY A 100 0.11 -13.55 23.69
C GLY A 100 -0.66 -13.24 22.40
N GLU A 101 -1.19 -12.01 22.25
CA GLU A 101 -1.84 -11.56 21.02
C GLU A 101 -0.78 -11.35 19.92
N LEU A 102 0.28 -10.62 20.24
CA LEU A 102 1.37 -10.31 19.29
C LEU A 102 2.11 -11.58 18.83
N SER A 103 2.34 -12.53 19.72
CA SER A 103 3.02 -13.80 19.37
C SER A 103 2.22 -14.68 18.41
N ARG A 104 0.90 -14.49 18.32
CA ARG A 104 0.04 -15.20 17.37
C ARG A 104 -0.01 -14.55 15.96
N MET A 105 0.54 -13.34 15.80
CA MET A 105 0.56 -12.66 14.52
C MET A 105 1.31 -13.46 13.45
N THR A 106 0.65 -13.76 12.35
CA THR A 106 1.20 -14.57 11.26
C THR A 106 2.46 -13.95 10.67
N GLN A 107 2.43 -12.65 10.39
CA GLN A 107 3.58 -11.95 9.82
C GLN A 107 4.81 -11.92 10.76
N PHE A 108 4.60 -11.90 12.09
CA PHE A 108 5.71 -12.03 13.02
C PHE A 108 6.35 -13.41 12.90
N LYS A 109 5.54 -14.47 12.91
CA LYS A 109 6.02 -15.86 12.77
C LYS A 109 6.80 -16.07 11.47
N ASP A 110 6.29 -15.54 10.36
CA ASP A 110 6.93 -15.67 9.04
C ASP A 110 8.26 -14.91 8.96
N LYS A 111 8.28 -13.66 9.43
CA LYS A 111 9.47 -12.80 9.36
C LYS A 111 10.56 -13.15 10.38
N SER A 112 10.20 -13.80 11.51
CA SER A 112 11.14 -14.27 12.54
C SER A 112 11.64 -15.67 12.31
N ARG A 113 11.02 -16.44 11.41
CA ARG A 113 11.36 -17.83 11.13
C ARG A 113 12.82 -18.00 10.69
N GLY A 114 13.55 -18.87 11.36
CA GLY A 114 14.95 -19.16 11.05
C GLY A 114 15.97 -18.10 11.51
N LYS A 115 15.54 -17.09 12.28
CA LYS A 115 16.44 -16.10 12.89
C LYS A 115 16.68 -16.46 14.36
N GLU A 116 17.93 -16.40 14.81
CA GLU A 116 18.30 -16.60 16.23
C GLU A 116 17.68 -15.51 17.12
N SER A 117 17.57 -14.29 16.59
CA SER A 117 16.91 -13.17 17.27
C SER A 117 16.18 -12.28 16.26
N ALA A 118 15.03 -11.77 16.66
CA ALA A 118 14.26 -10.80 15.90
C ALA A 118 14.23 -9.46 16.66
N PRO A 119 14.36 -8.31 15.99
CA PRO A 119 14.22 -7.00 16.63
C PRO A 119 12.87 -6.86 17.35
N THR A 120 12.85 -6.25 18.53
CA THR A 120 11.60 -6.02 19.28
C THR A 120 10.58 -5.24 18.45
N GLY A 121 11.03 -4.28 17.62
CA GLY A 121 10.17 -3.54 16.69
C GLY A 121 9.40 -4.45 15.74
N LEU A 122 9.97 -5.58 15.32
CA LEU A 122 9.26 -6.57 14.48
C LEU A 122 8.15 -7.29 15.26
N PHE A 123 8.25 -7.38 16.57
CA PHE A 123 7.22 -7.95 17.44
C PHE A 123 6.11 -6.94 17.75
N THR A 124 6.49 -5.66 17.95
CA THR A 124 5.57 -4.61 18.41
C THR A 124 4.99 -3.73 17.29
N TYR A 125 5.45 -3.85 16.02
CA TYR A 125 4.93 -3.00 14.95
C TYR A 125 3.40 -3.05 14.75
N PRO A 126 2.66 -4.13 15.06
CA PRO A 126 1.20 -4.11 14.97
C PRO A 126 0.56 -3.08 15.91
N ILE A 127 1.22 -2.78 17.02
CA ILE A 127 0.76 -1.74 17.97
C ILE A 127 1.05 -0.35 17.39
N LEU A 128 2.20 -0.14 16.76
CA LEU A 128 2.48 1.11 16.03
C LEU A 128 1.46 1.33 14.90
N MET A 129 1.10 0.27 14.16
CA MET A 129 0.03 0.35 13.15
C MET A 129 -1.33 0.70 13.77
N ALA A 130 -1.66 0.13 14.93
CA ALA A 130 -2.88 0.51 15.67
C ALA A 130 -2.84 2.00 16.08
N ALA A 131 -1.68 2.49 16.55
CA ALA A 131 -1.50 3.90 16.87
C ALA A 131 -1.66 4.79 15.64
N ASP A 132 -1.10 4.41 14.49
CA ASP A 132 -1.26 5.14 13.23
C ASP A 132 -2.73 5.36 12.86
N ILE A 133 -3.56 4.35 13.07
CA ILE A 133 -4.97 4.35 12.71
C ILE A 133 -5.80 5.13 13.76
N LEU A 134 -5.60 4.83 15.04
CA LEU A 134 -6.40 5.37 16.13
C LEU A 134 -6.11 6.83 16.41
N LEU A 135 -4.90 7.31 16.11
CA LEU A 135 -4.45 8.69 16.29
C LEU A 135 -5.34 9.70 15.55
N TYR A 136 -5.94 9.28 14.45
CA TYR A 136 -6.72 10.15 13.56
C TYR A 136 -8.23 9.94 13.64
N ASP A 137 -8.74 9.25 14.64
CA ASP A 137 -10.18 8.90 14.72
C ASP A 137 -10.69 8.30 13.40
N THR A 138 -9.95 7.34 12.87
CA THR A 138 -10.20 6.74 11.56
C THR A 138 -11.47 5.90 11.56
N ASP A 139 -12.34 6.13 10.57
CA ASP A 139 -13.54 5.29 10.35
C ASP A 139 -13.22 4.06 9.50
N ILE A 140 -12.40 4.25 8.45
CA ILE A 140 -12.15 3.23 7.43
C ILE A 140 -10.66 3.08 7.15
N VAL A 141 -10.19 1.84 7.13
CA VAL A 141 -8.82 1.50 6.69
C VAL A 141 -8.91 0.60 5.45
N PRO A 142 -8.58 1.12 4.25
CA PRO A 142 -8.53 0.31 3.04
C PRO A 142 -7.31 -0.60 3.07
N VAL A 143 -7.53 -1.92 3.12
CA VAL A 143 -6.47 -2.91 3.27
C VAL A 143 -6.69 -4.15 2.40
N GLY A 144 -5.59 -4.81 2.03
CA GLY A 144 -5.63 -6.16 1.48
C GLY A 144 -5.99 -7.22 2.53
N ASN A 145 -6.40 -8.40 2.07
CA ASN A 145 -6.78 -9.50 2.96
C ASN A 145 -5.65 -9.97 3.91
N ASP A 146 -4.39 -9.79 3.51
CA ASP A 146 -3.22 -10.11 4.34
C ASP A 146 -3.08 -9.19 5.56
N GLN A 147 -3.78 -8.04 5.59
CA GLN A 147 -3.80 -7.10 6.72
C GLN A 147 -4.99 -7.30 7.67
N LYS A 148 -5.86 -8.29 7.41
CA LYS A 148 -7.05 -8.53 8.23
C LYS A 148 -6.72 -8.67 9.70
N GLN A 149 -5.73 -9.48 10.05
CA GLN A 149 -5.31 -9.71 11.43
C GLN A 149 -4.79 -8.44 12.12
N HIS A 150 -4.16 -7.52 11.36
CA HIS A 150 -3.71 -6.24 11.91
C HIS A 150 -4.87 -5.30 12.22
N ILE A 151 -5.91 -5.31 11.39
CA ILE A 151 -7.12 -4.53 11.67
C ILE A 151 -7.87 -5.11 12.88
N GLU A 152 -7.94 -6.44 12.99
CA GLU A 152 -8.57 -7.11 14.15
C GLU A 152 -7.87 -6.72 15.45
N ILE A 153 -6.53 -6.80 15.53
CA ILE A 153 -5.80 -6.41 16.75
C ILE A 153 -5.96 -4.90 17.06
N CYS A 154 -6.00 -4.03 16.04
CA CYS A 154 -6.26 -2.61 16.22
C CYS A 154 -7.64 -2.37 16.84
N ARG A 155 -8.67 -3.04 16.35
CA ARG A 155 -10.04 -2.97 16.89
C ARG A 155 -10.12 -3.50 18.32
N ASP A 156 -9.49 -4.64 18.59
CA ASP A 156 -9.48 -5.25 19.94
C ASP A 156 -8.82 -4.31 20.97
N ILE A 157 -7.71 -3.67 20.59
CA ILE A 157 -7.04 -2.67 21.44
C ILE A 157 -7.98 -1.47 21.68
N ALA A 158 -8.60 -0.92 20.62
CA ALA A 158 -9.51 0.22 20.74
C ALA A 158 -10.72 -0.09 21.65
N ILE A 159 -11.35 -1.24 21.45
CA ILE A 159 -12.51 -1.69 22.27
C ILE A 159 -12.08 -1.87 23.74
N ARG A 160 -10.93 -2.50 23.98
CA ARG A 160 -10.39 -2.72 25.33
C ARG A 160 -10.10 -1.42 26.05
N VAL A 161 -9.47 -0.46 25.35
CA VAL A 161 -9.19 0.86 25.92
C VAL A 161 -10.47 1.62 26.20
N ASN A 162 -11.41 1.65 25.26
CA ASN A 162 -12.72 2.30 25.45
C ASN A 162 -13.50 1.73 26.63
N HIS A 163 -13.43 0.43 26.87
CA HIS A 163 -14.08 -0.19 28.03
C HIS A 163 -13.44 0.21 29.36
N LYS A 164 -12.11 0.44 29.37
CA LYS A 164 -11.35 0.74 30.59
C LYS A 164 -11.28 2.25 30.89
N TYR A 165 -11.23 3.08 29.85
CA TYR A 165 -10.94 4.51 29.93
C TYR A 165 -11.99 5.38 29.21
N GLU A 166 -13.24 4.91 29.17
CA GLU A 166 -14.35 5.56 28.46
C GLU A 166 -14.05 5.75 26.93
N ASN A 167 -14.91 6.37 26.18
CA ASN A 167 -14.87 6.50 24.73
C ASN A 167 -13.62 7.23 24.20
N THR A 168 -12.44 6.62 24.34
CA THR A 168 -11.16 7.21 23.97
C THR A 168 -10.93 7.17 22.46
N PHE A 169 -11.31 6.08 21.76
CA PHE A 169 -11.04 5.89 20.35
C PHE A 169 -12.29 5.61 19.53
N VAL A 170 -12.28 6.07 18.27
CA VAL A 170 -13.16 5.53 17.23
C VAL A 170 -12.66 4.12 16.88
N VAL A 171 -13.57 3.14 16.84
CA VAL A 171 -13.21 1.76 16.44
C VAL A 171 -13.28 1.66 14.93
N PRO A 172 -12.15 1.48 14.23
CA PRO A 172 -12.11 1.53 12.77
C PRO A 172 -12.71 0.27 12.13
N ASP A 173 -13.20 0.41 10.89
CA ASP A 173 -13.59 -0.72 10.06
C ASP A 173 -12.55 -0.96 8.95
N GLY A 174 -12.15 -2.22 8.77
CA GLY A 174 -11.35 -2.62 7.61
C GLY A 174 -12.22 -2.66 6.36
N ARG A 175 -11.94 -1.81 5.37
CA ARG A 175 -12.52 -1.93 4.05
C ARG A 175 -11.60 -2.82 3.21
N PHE A 176 -11.95 -4.10 3.16
CA PHE A 176 -11.24 -5.01 2.26
C PHE A 176 -11.55 -4.58 0.83
N LEU A 177 -10.53 -4.06 0.18
CA LEU A 177 -10.63 -3.62 -1.20
C LEU A 177 -11.17 -4.80 -2.01
N LYS A 178 -12.26 -4.56 -2.76
CA LYS A 178 -12.69 -5.54 -3.78
C LYS A 178 -11.42 -5.90 -4.52
N ALA A 179 -11.14 -7.20 -4.65
CA ALA A 179 -9.92 -7.65 -5.30
C ALA A 179 -9.82 -6.92 -6.64
N GLY A 180 -9.09 -5.81 -6.65
CA GLY A 180 -8.54 -5.27 -7.87
C GLY A 180 -7.79 -6.44 -8.49
N ALA A 181 -7.73 -6.55 -9.79
CA ALA A 181 -7.18 -7.71 -10.45
C ALA A 181 -5.94 -8.18 -9.71
N ARG A 182 -5.98 -9.38 -9.13
CA ARG A 182 -4.83 -9.97 -8.43
C ARG A 182 -3.76 -10.20 -9.47
N ILE A 183 -2.84 -9.24 -9.58
CA ILE A 183 -1.79 -9.30 -10.58
C ILE A 183 -0.71 -10.26 -10.10
N MET A 184 -0.48 -11.28 -10.91
CA MET A 184 0.53 -12.32 -10.66
C MET A 184 1.87 -11.94 -11.29
N ALA A 185 2.95 -12.60 -10.86
CA ALA A 185 4.25 -12.45 -11.46
C ALA A 185 4.22 -12.86 -12.94
N LEU A 186 4.98 -12.16 -13.79
CA LEU A 186 4.93 -12.39 -15.23
C LEU A 186 5.66 -13.69 -15.65
N ASP A 187 6.64 -14.12 -14.88
CA ASP A 187 7.41 -15.34 -15.10
C ASP A 187 6.85 -16.55 -14.35
N ASP A 188 6.13 -16.33 -13.26
CA ASP A 188 5.47 -17.37 -12.46
C ASP A 188 4.05 -16.94 -12.07
N PRO A 189 3.04 -17.24 -12.91
CA PRO A 189 1.66 -16.83 -12.65
C PRO A 189 0.98 -17.56 -11.46
N SER A 190 1.66 -18.47 -10.79
CA SER A 190 1.20 -19.06 -9.53
C SER A 190 1.51 -18.16 -8.32
N SER A 191 2.48 -17.28 -8.45
CA SER A 191 2.96 -16.37 -7.41
C SER A 191 2.45 -14.95 -7.65
N LYS A 192 2.11 -14.22 -6.57
CA LYS A 192 1.72 -12.80 -6.67
C LYS A 192 2.93 -11.96 -7.10
N MET A 193 2.70 -10.96 -7.97
CA MET A 193 3.75 -9.98 -8.32
C MET A 193 4.33 -9.36 -7.05
N SER A 194 5.64 -9.45 -6.88
CA SER A 194 6.35 -9.07 -5.65
C SER A 194 7.59 -8.22 -5.93
N LYS A 195 7.87 -7.31 -5.00
CA LYS A 195 9.11 -6.49 -5.01
C LYS A 195 10.37 -7.32 -4.80
N SER A 196 10.28 -8.39 -4.01
CA SER A 196 11.39 -9.23 -3.59
C SER A 196 11.69 -10.37 -4.56
N ALA A 197 10.99 -10.46 -5.71
CA ALA A 197 11.28 -11.46 -6.72
C ALA A 197 12.70 -11.26 -7.27
N GLU A 198 13.49 -12.35 -7.32
CA GLU A 198 14.87 -12.32 -7.82
C GLU A 198 14.95 -11.92 -9.30
N ASN A 199 14.00 -12.41 -10.10
CA ASN A 199 13.93 -12.06 -11.52
C ASN A 199 13.31 -10.66 -11.69
N ALA A 200 14.10 -9.72 -12.19
CA ALA A 200 13.66 -8.35 -12.46
C ALA A 200 12.54 -8.25 -13.52
N HIS A 201 12.35 -9.29 -14.35
CA HIS A 201 11.28 -9.35 -15.34
C HIS A 201 9.98 -9.99 -14.83
N SER A 202 9.95 -10.46 -13.59
CA SER A 202 8.74 -10.98 -12.96
C SER A 202 7.69 -9.89 -12.68
N ARG A 203 8.11 -8.62 -12.69
CA ARG A 203 7.29 -7.45 -12.37
C ARG A 203 7.51 -6.29 -13.34
N ILE A 204 6.57 -5.37 -13.33
CA ILE A 204 6.68 -4.06 -13.99
C ILE A 204 6.63 -3.01 -12.89
N SER A 205 7.69 -2.21 -12.73
CA SER A 205 7.68 -1.01 -11.89
C SER A 205 6.96 0.12 -12.62
N LEU A 206 6.26 1.01 -11.89
CA LEU A 206 5.57 2.16 -12.49
C LEU A 206 6.53 3.12 -13.20
N LEU A 207 7.79 3.13 -12.79
CA LEU A 207 8.84 4.00 -13.34
C LEU A 207 9.80 3.27 -14.30
N ASP A 208 9.48 2.03 -14.69
CA ASP A 208 10.34 1.27 -15.61
C ASP A 208 10.38 1.93 -17.01
N GLU A 209 11.56 1.91 -17.62
CA GLU A 209 11.77 2.32 -19.00
C GLU A 209 10.94 1.46 -19.97
N ASP A 210 10.48 2.03 -21.07
CA ASP A 210 9.62 1.37 -22.05
C ASP A 210 10.22 0.09 -22.61
N SER A 211 11.55 0.06 -22.80
CA SER A 211 12.31 -1.10 -23.23
C SER A 211 12.22 -2.26 -22.23
N LYS A 212 12.23 -1.96 -20.93
CA LYS A 212 12.11 -2.95 -19.85
C LYS A 212 10.67 -3.45 -19.73
N ILE A 213 9.66 -2.57 -19.82
CA ILE A 213 8.24 -2.93 -19.87
C ILE A 213 8.01 -3.93 -21.01
N LYS A 214 8.44 -3.58 -22.23
CA LYS A 214 8.34 -4.44 -23.40
C LYS A 214 8.99 -5.81 -23.15
N LYS A 215 10.22 -5.83 -22.63
CA LYS A 215 10.96 -7.07 -22.39
C LYS A 215 10.25 -7.95 -21.36
N SER A 216 9.70 -7.38 -20.28
CA SER A 216 9.00 -8.12 -19.23
C SER A 216 7.72 -8.74 -19.76
N ILE A 217 6.87 -7.98 -20.47
CA ILE A 217 5.61 -8.48 -21.04
C ILE A 217 5.86 -9.54 -22.12
N MET A 218 6.79 -9.29 -23.05
CA MET A 218 7.08 -10.24 -24.13
C MET A 218 7.62 -11.58 -23.61
N ARG A 219 8.31 -11.58 -22.47
CA ARG A 219 8.85 -12.80 -21.80
C ARG A 219 7.88 -13.44 -20.82
N ALA A 220 6.71 -12.83 -20.58
CA ALA A 220 5.74 -13.39 -19.65
C ALA A 220 5.38 -14.83 -20.03
N THR A 221 5.24 -15.67 -19.01
CA THR A 221 4.92 -17.10 -19.18
C THR A 221 3.51 -17.26 -19.76
N THR A 222 3.38 -18.07 -20.80
CA THR A 222 2.11 -18.51 -21.40
C THR A 222 2.21 -20.00 -21.69
N ASP A 223 1.07 -20.66 -21.87
CA ASP A 223 0.99 -22.05 -22.33
C ASP A 223 1.37 -22.19 -23.81
N SER A 224 1.25 -23.41 -24.36
CA SER A 224 1.66 -23.75 -25.71
C SER A 224 0.50 -23.92 -26.73
N ASP A 225 -0.77 -23.81 -26.31
CA ASP A 225 -1.89 -24.05 -27.22
C ASP A 225 -2.25 -22.84 -28.11
N GLY A 226 -1.76 -21.66 -27.75
CA GLY A 226 -1.91 -20.44 -28.56
C GLY A 226 -3.26 -19.77 -28.51
N GLU A 227 -4.27 -20.35 -27.86
CA GLU A 227 -5.61 -19.82 -27.76
C GLU A 227 -5.72 -18.76 -26.65
N ILE A 228 -6.22 -17.57 -26.99
CA ILE A 228 -6.47 -16.49 -26.03
C ILE A 228 -7.87 -16.68 -25.45
N ARG A 229 -7.92 -17.22 -24.22
CA ARG A 229 -9.13 -17.31 -23.40
C ARG A 229 -8.83 -17.09 -21.92
N PHE A 230 -9.81 -16.66 -21.18
CA PHE A 230 -9.68 -16.48 -19.72
C PHE A 230 -9.99 -17.80 -19.01
N ASP A 231 -8.97 -18.41 -18.46
CA ASP A 231 -9.04 -19.68 -17.72
C ASP A 231 -7.92 -19.68 -16.66
N PRO A 232 -8.20 -19.14 -15.45
CA PRO A 232 -7.17 -19.02 -14.40
C PRO A 232 -6.58 -20.35 -13.95
N GLU A 233 -7.30 -21.47 -14.10
CA GLU A 233 -6.84 -22.80 -13.68
C GLU A 233 -5.90 -23.43 -14.69
N ASN A 234 -6.27 -23.40 -15.98
CA ASN A 234 -5.51 -24.08 -17.05
C ASN A 234 -4.59 -23.13 -17.81
N LYS A 235 -4.90 -21.83 -17.82
CA LYS A 235 -4.15 -20.77 -18.53
C LYS A 235 -3.79 -19.60 -17.61
N PRO A 236 -3.14 -19.84 -16.47
CA PRO A 236 -2.89 -18.79 -15.47
C PRO A 236 -2.06 -17.63 -16.04
N GLY A 237 -1.10 -17.88 -16.92
CA GLY A 237 -0.27 -16.85 -17.53
C GLY A 237 -1.07 -15.93 -18.47
N VAL A 238 -1.85 -16.48 -19.38
CA VAL A 238 -2.71 -15.71 -20.30
C VAL A 238 -3.77 -14.96 -19.53
N SER A 239 -4.42 -15.62 -18.55
CA SER A 239 -5.42 -15.00 -17.69
C SER A 239 -4.83 -13.82 -16.89
N ASN A 240 -3.58 -13.90 -16.44
CA ASN A 240 -2.90 -12.79 -15.80
C ASN A 240 -2.67 -11.60 -16.76
N LEU A 241 -2.25 -11.86 -18.01
CA LEU A 241 -2.11 -10.79 -19.01
C LEU A 241 -3.44 -10.13 -19.34
N LEU A 242 -4.53 -10.91 -19.46
CA LEU A 242 -5.88 -10.39 -19.66
C LEU A 242 -6.37 -9.55 -18.45
N ASN A 243 -6.06 -9.98 -17.22
CA ASN A 243 -6.34 -9.20 -16.02
C ASN A 243 -5.62 -7.84 -16.00
N ILE A 244 -4.33 -7.82 -16.39
CA ILE A 244 -3.56 -6.58 -16.49
C ILE A 244 -4.17 -5.68 -17.57
N TYR A 245 -4.48 -6.22 -18.73
CA TYR A 245 -5.08 -5.50 -19.84
C TYR A 245 -6.42 -4.86 -19.42
N SER A 246 -7.32 -5.65 -18.87
CA SER A 246 -8.63 -5.18 -18.38
C SER A 246 -8.49 -4.08 -17.32
N ALA A 247 -7.60 -4.25 -16.34
CA ALA A 247 -7.38 -3.28 -15.27
C ALA A 247 -6.80 -1.94 -15.75
N LEU A 248 -5.97 -1.96 -16.81
CA LEU A 248 -5.39 -0.75 -17.41
C LEU A 248 -6.36 -0.06 -18.37
N SER A 249 -7.04 -0.82 -19.24
CA SER A 249 -7.93 -0.29 -20.28
C SER A 249 -9.33 0.05 -19.79
N GLY A 250 -9.76 -0.55 -18.66
CA GLY A 250 -11.14 -0.48 -18.16
C GLY A 250 -12.14 -1.33 -18.95
N ARG A 251 -11.69 -2.11 -19.93
CA ARG A 251 -12.51 -3.00 -20.75
C ARG A 251 -12.81 -4.33 -20.05
N SER A 252 -13.93 -4.96 -20.38
CA SER A 252 -14.23 -6.31 -19.89
C SER A 252 -13.28 -7.34 -20.49
N ILE A 253 -13.00 -8.41 -19.76
CA ILE A 253 -12.16 -9.50 -20.26
C ILE A 253 -12.79 -10.17 -21.48
N ASP A 254 -14.11 -10.32 -21.49
CA ASP A 254 -14.84 -10.95 -22.59
C ASP A 254 -14.71 -10.14 -23.89
N ASP A 255 -14.80 -8.80 -23.82
CA ASP A 255 -14.59 -7.93 -24.99
C ASP A 255 -13.15 -8.02 -25.50
N ILE A 256 -12.17 -8.08 -24.59
CA ILE A 256 -10.76 -8.22 -24.96
C ILE A 256 -10.53 -9.58 -25.66
N VAL A 257 -11.04 -10.67 -25.10
CA VAL A 257 -10.92 -12.01 -25.70
C VAL A 257 -11.56 -12.06 -27.07
N ALA A 258 -12.74 -11.42 -27.24
CA ALA A 258 -13.44 -11.36 -28.53
C ALA A 258 -12.62 -10.64 -29.61
N ASP A 259 -11.94 -9.53 -29.27
CA ASP A 259 -11.07 -8.78 -30.21
C ASP A 259 -9.86 -9.60 -30.66
N PHE A 260 -9.38 -10.49 -29.81
CA PHE A 260 -8.23 -11.36 -30.14
C PHE A 260 -8.63 -12.72 -30.72
N ALA A 261 -9.90 -12.90 -31.14
CA ALA A 261 -10.33 -14.14 -31.78
C ALA A 261 -9.48 -14.44 -33.03
N GLY A 262 -8.80 -15.57 -33.05
CA GLY A 262 -7.89 -15.97 -34.14
C GLY A 262 -6.48 -15.37 -34.12
N HIS A 263 -6.18 -14.55 -33.09
CA HIS A 263 -4.83 -14.01 -32.86
C HIS A 263 -4.02 -14.89 -31.88
N GLY A 264 -2.71 -14.77 -31.94
CA GLY A 264 -1.80 -15.49 -31.03
C GLY A 264 -1.34 -14.63 -29.85
N TYR A 265 -0.68 -15.27 -28.88
CA TYR A 265 -0.16 -14.59 -27.67
C TYR A 265 0.79 -13.44 -27.98
N GLY A 266 1.52 -13.52 -29.11
CA GLY A 266 2.42 -12.46 -29.54
C GLY A 266 1.71 -11.12 -29.79
N ASP A 267 0.50 -11.16 -30.33
CA ASP A 267 -0.31 -9.96 -30.64
C ASP A 267 -0.93 -9.39 -29.36
N LEU A 268 -1.49 -10.24 -28.48
CA LEU A 268 -1.96 -9.84 -27.16
C LEU A 268 -0.82 -9.15 -26.38
N LYS A 269 0.38 -9.73 -26.36
CA LYS A 269 1.54 -9.17 -25.63
C LYS A 269 2.00 -7.84 -26.21
N LYS A 270 2.01 -7.69 -27.55
CA LYS A 270 2.38 -6.42 -28.20
C LYS A 270 1.42 -5.30 -27.81
N GLU A 271 0.12 -5.57 -27.89
CA GLU A 271 -0.87 -4.57 -27.55
C GLU A 271 -0.86 -4.24 -26.05
N LEU A 272 -0.70 -5.24 -25.18
CA LEU A 272 -0.54 -5.03 -23.76
C LEU A 272 0.70 -4.15 -23.43
N VAL A 273 1.78 -4.26 -24.20
CA VAL A 273 2.94 -3.36 -24.05
C VAL A 273 2.54 -1.92 -24.29
N GLU A 274 1.83 -1.63 -25.39
CA GLU A 274 1.47 -0.26 -25.73
C GLU A 274 0.45 0.32 -24.71
N ILE A 275 -0.57 -0.43 -24.34
CA ILE A 275 -1.52 0.00 -23.27
C ILE A 275 -0.79 0.27 -21.95
N THR A 276 0.17 -0.59 -21.58
CA THR A 276 0.94 -0.39 -20.34
C THR A 276 1.77 0.87 -20.40
N LYS A 277 2.44 1.15 -21.52
CA LYS A 277 3.21 2.39 -21.70
C LYS A 277 2.33 3.63 -21.66
N GLU A 278 1.20 3.62 -22.36
CA GLU A 278 0.25 4.72 -22.37
C GLU A 278 -0.29 5.02 -20.97
N ALA A 279 -0.65 3.98 -20.21
CA ALA A 279 -1.16 4.14 -18.84
C ALA A 279 -0.09 4.66 -17.86
N LEU A 280 1.18 4.28 -18.06
CA LEU A 280 2.27 4.70 -17.17
C LEU A 280 2.94 6.02 -17.59
N LEU A 281 2.78 6.47 -18.83
CA LEU A 281 3.40 7.69 -19.33
C LEU A 281 3.09 8.93 -18.48
N PRO A 282 1.82 9.26 -18.16
CA PRO A 282 1.49 10.42 -17.34
C PRO A 282 2.07 10.29 -15.92
N ILE A 283 2.08 9.08 -15.35
CA ILE A 283 2.65 8.82 -14.02
C ILE A 283 4.14 9.13 -14.02
N LYS A 284 4.88 8.67 -15.05
CA LYS A 284 6.33 8.91 -15.16
C LYS A 284 6.66 10.39 -15.36
N GLN A 285 5.90 11.08 -16.20
CA GLN A 285 6.08 12.52 -16.43
C GLN A 285 5.83 13.33 -15.15
N ASN A 286 4.69 13.14 -14.52
CA ASN A 286 4.34 13.81 -13.27
C ASN A 286 5.34 13.48 -12.15
N PHE A 287 5.80 12.21 -12.07
CA PHE A 287 6.80 11.82 -11.08
C PHE A 287 8.11 12.61 -11.25
N SER A 288 8.62 12.71 -12.46
CA SER A 288 9.88 13.44 -12.73
C SER A 288 9.78 14.91 -12.34
N GLU A 289 8.66 15.56 -12.66
CA GLU A 289 8.41 16.96 -12.32
C GLU A 289 8.26 17.17 -10.80
N ILE A 290 7.43 16.36 -10.15
CA ILE A 290 7.12 16.49 -8.72
C ILE A 290 8.33 16.15 -7.87
N ARG A 291 9.06 15.07 -8.22
CA ARG A 291 10.15 14.54 -7.41
C ARG A 291 11.30 15.52 -7.21
N GLU A 292 11.59 16.31 -8.22
CA GLU A 292 12.66 17.34 -8.20
C GLU A 292 12.18 18.71 -7.72
N SER A 293 10.86 18.87 -7.47
CA SER A 293 10.29 20.15 -7.06
C SER A 293 10.47 20.44 -5.56
N ASP A 294 10.67 21.72 -5.22
CA ASP A 294 10.62 22.17 -3.82
C ASP A 294 9.20 22.09 -3.23
N GLU A 295 8.17 22.05 -4.10
CA GLU A 295 6.78 21.94 -3.72
C GLU A 295 6.50 20.60 -3.00
N LEU A 296 7.15 19.51 -3.40
CA LEU A 296 7.01 18.21 -2.74
C LEU A 296 7.28 18.29 -1.22
N LYS A 297 8.36 18.94 -0.84
CA LYS A 297 8.72 19.11 0.58
C LYS A 297 7.74 20.05 1.30
N ALA A 298 7.22 21.05 0.61
CA ALA A 298 6.20 21.93 1.17
C ALA A 298 4.88 21.18 1.41
N ILE A 299 4.45 20.35 0.45
CA ILE A 299 3.27 19.48 0.59
C ILE A 299 3.41 18.57 1.81
N LEU A 300 4.54 17.89 1.97
CA LEU A 300 4.77 16.99 3.11
C LEU A 300 4.75 17.73 4.45
N ARG A 301 5.37 18.91 4.55
CA ARG A 301 5.34 19.75 5.76
C ARG A 301 3.92 20.22 6.10
N ASN A 302 3.19 20.74 5.12
CA ASN A 302 1.82 21.17 5.31
C ASN A 302 0.90 19.98 5.71
N GLY A 303 1.16 18.81 5.12
CA GLY A 303 0.48 17.57 5.49
C GLY A 303 0.77 17.17 6.93
N ALA A 304 2.03 17.25 7.37
CA ALA A 304 2.41 16.96 8.75
C ALA A 304 1.77 17.94 9.76
N GLU A 305 1.68 19.24 9.43
CA GLU A 305 1.02 20.24 10.28
C GLU A 305 -0.48 19.93 10.43
N LYS A 306 -1.17 19.58 9.33
CA LYS A 306 -2.59 19.16 9.38
C LYS A 306 -2.75 17.87 10.21
N ALA A 307 -1.89 16.88 9.97
CA ALA A 307 -1.91 15.62 10.69
C ALA A 307 -1.63 15.82 12.19
N ASN A 308 -0.65 16.65 12.56
CA ASN A 308 -0.37 17.02 13.97
C ASN A 308 -1.59 17.66 14.64
N THR A 309 -2.29 18.57 13.95
CA THR A 309 -3.49 19.22 14.51
C THR A 309 -4.59 18.22 14.89
N ILE A 310 -4.75 17.15 14.11
CA ILE A 310 -5.70 16.07 14.41
C ILE A 310 -5.15 15.19 15.53
N ALA A 311 -3.88 14.81 15.43
CA ALA A 311 -3.19 13.96 16.39
C ALA A 311 -3.20 14.55 17.81
N GLU A 312 -2.94 15.84 17.95
CA GLU A 312 -2.94 16.55 19.24
C GLU A 312 -4.29 16.50 19.95
N LYS A 313 -5.39 16.59 19.20
CA LYS A 313 -6.75 16.47 19.79
C LYS A 313 -6.98 15.07 20.36
N THR A 314 -6.57 14.04 19.60
CA THR A 314 -6.68 12.65 20.07
C THR A 314 -5.74 12.40 21.24
N MET A 315 -4.48 12.86 21.15
CA MET A 315 -3.52 12.70 22.24
C MET A 315 -3.95 13.41 23.52
N LYS A 316 -4.55 14.61 23.39
CA LYS A 316 -5.11 15.30 24.54
C LYS A 316 -6.17 14.44 25.21
N ARG A 317 -7.15 13.94 24.45
CA ARG A 317 -8.23 13.04 24.97
C ARG A 317 -7.65 11.78 25.62
N VAL A 318 -6.64 11.17 24.98
CA VAL A 318 -5.95 9.99 25.51
C VAL A 318 -5.28 10.33 26.84
N LYS A 319 -4.51 11.42 26.90
CA LYS A 319 -3.82 11.83 28.14
C LYS A 319 -4.80 12.13 29.26
N ASP A 320 -5.86 12.88 28.97
CA ASP A 320 -6.91 13.22 29.94
C ASP A 320 -7.53 11.94 30.52
N ASN A 321 -7.91 10.97 29.66
CA ASN A 321 -8.56 9.72 30.09
C ASN A 321 -7.61 8.78 30.85
N PHE A 322 -6.32 8.78 30.53
CA PHE A 322 -5.29 7.96 31.20
C PHE A 322 -4.70 8.64 32.44
N GLY A 323 -5.03 9.91 32.70
CA GLY A 323 -4.43 10.68 33.79
C GLY A 323 -2.96 11.02 33.56
N LEU A 324 -2.55 11.26 32.31
CA LEU A 324 -1.20 11.60 31.90
C LEU A 324 -1.08 13.11 31.63
N GLY A 325 0.03 13.69 32.06
CA GLY A 325 0.28 15.13 31.92
C GLY A 325 -0.40 15.97 33.04
N PHE A 326 -0.07 17.28 33.03
CA PHE A 326 -0.60 18.27 33.96
C PHE A 326 -1.12 19.47 33.19
#